data_bf472455a93763a5007fae6bae7d8dc6
#
_entry.id   bf472455a93763a5007fae6bae7d8dc6
#
_cell.length_a   1.000
_cell.length_b   1.000
_cell.length_c   1.000
_cell.angle_alpha   90.00
_cell.angle_beta   90.00
_cell.angle_gamma   90.00
#
_symmetry.space_group_name_H-M   'P 1'
#
loop_
_entity.id
_entity.type
_entity.pdbx_description
1 polymer ?
#
loop_
_entity_poly.entity_id
_entity_poly.type
_entity_poly.pdbx_seq_one_letter_code
_entity_poly.pdbx_strand_id
1 'polypeptide(L)'
;MWVLKAPHINFAVNAVSYGVKMPRVGTETMVNLLVPLPPLEEQHRIVAKIEEILPYIDQYDKAYTKLEAFNKKFPEDMKKSILQMAMQGKLVEQRPEEGTADGLYEQIVAEKAQLIKDGKIKKEKPLPEIAEDEIPFEIPSSWKWVKLNDLCEKIGSGSTPSGGRNIYKEEGIKFLRSQNVYNDGIRYEGIVYISEELNKKGSIVKAKDILLNITGGSIGRCVVVPDDFDIANINQHVMIIRGVNLDIRFWIHNIIISPYIQSKIMDVQVGVSREGLSAEKLKNFLIPLPPLEEQKRIVAKIEELLPYCDQLIK
;
A
#
# COMPACT_ATOMS: atom_id res chain seq x y z
N MET A 1 -17.00 25.31 -41.90
CA MET A 1 -16.78 24.20 -40.98
C MET A 1 -16.64 24.66 -39.52
N TRP A 2 -15.83 25.64 -39.19
CA TRP A 2 -15.60 26.12 -37.80
C TRP A 2 -16.85 26.70 -37.16
N VAL A 3 -17.71 27.41 -37.89
CA VAL A 3 -18.98 27.95 -37.41
C VAL A 3 -19.90 26.87 -36.82
N LEU A 4 -19.94 25.69 -37.45
CA LEU A 4 -20.75 24.57 -36.97
C LEU A 4 -20.23 23.96 -35.65
N LYS A 5 -18.98 24.23 -35.30
CA LYS A 5 -18.36 23.83 -34.00
C LYS A 5 -18.53 24.89 -32.92
N ALA A 6 -19.08 26.07 -33.25
CA ALA A 6 -19.24 27.14 -32.29
C ALA A 6 -20.27 26.78 -31.21
N PRO A 7 -20.03 27.19 -29.93
CA PRO A 7 -20.88 26.83 -28.81
C PRO A 7 -22.38 27.18 -29.00
N HIS A 8 -22.71 28.32 -29.63
CA HIS A 8 -24.08 28.73 -29.86
C HIS A 8 -24.82 27.81 -30.88
N ILE A 9 -24.08 27.30 -31.89
CA ILE A 9 -24.66 26.34 -32.84
C ILE A 9 -24.86 24.99 -32.18
N ASN A 10 -23.87 24.51 -31.42
CA ASN A 10 -23.97 23.27 -30.64
C ASN A 10 -25.12 23.34 -29.63
N PHE A 11 -25.32 24.46 -28.96
CA PHE A 11 -26.41 24.67 -28.03
C PHE A 11 -27.76 24.59 -28.76
N ALA A 12 -27.93 25.31 -29.89
CA ALA A 12 -29.13 25.31 -30.67
C ALA A 12 -29.49 23.92 -31.22
N VAL A 13 -28.50 23.17 -31.70
CA VAL A 13 -28.65 21.82 -32.22
C VAL A 13 -29.02 20.83 -31.09
N ASN A 14 -28.34 20.89 -29.96
CA ASN A 14 -28.61 19.99 -28.83
C ASN A 14 -29.97 20.23 -28.20
N ALA A 15 -30.44 21.48 -28.16
CA ALA A 15 -31.76 21.81 -27.60
C ALA A 15 -32.95 21.16 -28.34
N VAL A 16 -32.76 20.83 -29.64
CA VAL A 16 -33.79 20.23 -30.47
C VAL A 16 -33.45 18.80 -30.93
N SER A 17 -32.37 18.24 -30.43
CA SER A 17 -31.96 16.87 -30.74
C SER A 17 -32.89 15.84 -30.09
N TYR A 18 -33.20 14.76 -30.80
CA TYR A 18 -34.03 13.66 -30.33
C TYR A 18 -33.35 12.30 -30.51
N GLY A 19 -33.74 11.32 -29.71
CA GLY A 19 -33.20 9.97 -29.74
C GLY A 19 -32.21 9.71 -28.60
N VAL A 20 -32.37 8.57 -27.90
CA VAL A 20 -31.63 8.24 -26.66
C VAL A 20 -30.25 7.68 -26.96
N LYS A 21 -30.13 6.83 -27.99
CA LYS A 21 -28.84 6.16 -28.31
C LYS A 21 -28.00 6.88 -29.37
N MET A 22 -28.69 7.54 -30.33
CA MET A 22 -28.04 8.31 -31.39
C MET A 22 -28.85 9.61 -31.58
N PRO A 23 -28.44 10.70 -30.92
CA PRO A 23 -29.09 12.00 -31.07
C PRO A 23 -29.14 12.43 -32.54
N ARG A 24 -30.27 12.89 -33.01
CA ARG A 24 -30.48 13.35 -34.40
C ARG A 24 -31.08 14.74 -34.41
N VAL A 25 -30.78 15.50 -35.44
CA VAL A 25 -31.36 16.83 -35.69
C VAL A 25 -32.09 16.78 -37.04
N GLY A 26 -33.25 17.35 -37.07
CA GLY A 26 -34.06 17.43 -38.32
C GLY A 26 -33.41 18.36 -39.35
N THR A 27 -33.58 18.04 -40.65
CA THR A 27 -33.06 18.84 -41.77
C THR A 27 -33.58 20.29 -41.72
N GLU A 28 -34.84 20.47 -41.34
CA GLU A 28 -35.48 21.78 -41.22
C GLU A 28 -34.75 22.67 -40.18
N THR A 29 -34.40 22.12 -39.02
CA THR A 29 -33.63 22.82 -38.02
C THR A 29 -32.25 23.23 -38.56
N MET A 30 -31.56 22.32 -39.25
CA MET A 30 -30.22 22.57 -39.79
C MET A 30 -30.23 23.69 -40.85
N VAL A 31 -31.28 23.72 -41.72
CA VAL A 31 -31.42 24.73 -42.79
C VAL A 31 -31.73 26.11 -42.21
N ASN A 32 -32.48 26.17 -41.12
CA ASN A 32 -32.88 27.42 -40.49
C ASN A 32 -31.89 27.96 -39.42
N LEU A 33 -30.74 27.32 -39.24
CA LEU A 33 -29.71 27.84 -38.33
C LEU A 33 -29.15 29.18 -38.80
N LEU A 34 -29.21 30.18 -37.93
CA LEU A 34 -28.59 31.47 -38.19
C LEU A 34 -27.09 31.38 -38.08
N VAL A 35 -26.41 31.70 -39.16
CA VAL A 35 -24.93 31.66 -39.25
C VAL A 35 -24.41 33.07 -39.60
N PRO A 36 -23.48 33.63 -38.78
CA PRO A 36 -22.84 34.92 -39.15
C PRO A 36 -21.98 34.70 -40.38
N LEU A 37 -22.14 35.58 -41.36
CA LEU A 37 -21.40 35.53 -42.61
C LEU A 37 -20.58 36.81 -42.79
N PRO A 38 -19.28 36.85 -42.31
CA PRO A 38 -18.41 37.95 -42.56
C PRO A 38 -17.94 38.02 -44.02
N PRO A 39 -17.34 39.15 -44.48
CA PRO A 39 -16.71 39.24 -45.80
C PRO A 39 -15.68 38.12 -46.02
N LEU A 40 -15.49 37.68 -47.26
CA LEU A 40 -14.65 36.52 -47.58
C LEU A 40 -13.21 36.63 -47.04
N GLU A 41 -12.60 37.80 -47.18
CA GLU A 41 -11.24 38.06 -46.68
C GLU A 41 -11.17 37.95 -45.14
N GLU A 42 -12.24 38.33 -44.44
CA GLU A 42 -12.31 38.18 -43.00
C GLU A 42 -12.50 36.73 -42.61
N GLN A 43 -13.28 35.95 -43.34
CA GLN A 43 -13.42 34.51 -43.12
C GLN A 43 -12.05 33.81 -43.21
N HIS A 44 -11.24 34.16 -44.24
CA HIS A 44 -9.88 33.62 -44.41
C HIS A 44 -8.99 33.95 -43.21
N ARG A 45 -9.01 35.20 -42.74
CA ARG A 45 -8.22 35.61 -41.57
C ARG A 45 -8.67 34.90 -40.29
N ILE A 46 -9.96 34.73 -40.08
CA ILE A 46 -10.50 33.99 -38.93
C ILE A 46 -10.06 32.52 -38.97
N VAL A 47 -10.18 31.86 -40.12
CA VAL A 47 -9.78 30.46 -40.28
C VAL A 47 -8.27 30.32 -40.05
N ALA A 48 -7.45 31.14 -40.67
CA ALA A 48 -5.99 31.11 -40.48
C ALA A 48 -5.61 31.30 -38.98
N LYS A 49 -6.28 32.23 -38.29
CA LYS A 49 -6.02 32.44 -36.85
C LYS A 49 -6.46 31.27 -35.96
N ILE A 50 -7.58 30.65 -36.27
CA ILE A 50 -8.02 29.43 -35.57
C ILE A 50 -7.01 28.29 -35.78
N GLU A 51 -6.56 28.08 -37.02
CA GLU A 51 -5.59 27.04 -37.36
C GLU A 51 -4.19 27.30 -36.75
N GLU A 52 -3.80 28.56 -36.59
CA GLU A 52 -2.60 28.96 -35.86
C GLU A 52 -2.69 28.63 -34.35
N ILE A 53 -3.84 28.86 -33.74
CA ILE A 53 -4.01 28.74 -32.27
C ILE A 53 -4.27 27.28 -31.81
N LEU A 54 -4.98 26.49 -32.62
CA LEU A 54 -5.38 25.12 -32.23
C LEU A 54 -4.21 24.24 -31.78
N PRO A 55 -3.04 24.24 -32.42
CA PRO A 55 -1.89 23.44 -31.96
C PRO A 55 -1.42 23.82 -30.55
N TYR A 56 -1.53 25.10 -30.16
CA TYR A 56 -1.17 25.56 -28.81
C TYR A 56 -2.19 25.09 -27.78
N ILE A 57 -3.47 25.06 -28.13
CA ILE A 57 -4.52 24.49 -27.26
C ILE A 57 -4.28 23.01 -27.02
N ASP A 58 -3.96 22.24 -28.07
CA ASP A 58 -3.64 20.82 -27.97
C ASP A 58 -2.38 20.56 -27.09
N GLN A 59 -1.36 21.43 -27.23
CA GLN A 59 -0.16 21.35 -26.40
C GLN A 59 -0.47 21.65 -24.93
N TYR A 60 -1.28 22.69 -24.68
CA TYR A 60 -1.72 23.06 -23.34
C TYR A 60 -2.51 21.94 -22.70
N ASP A 61 -3.48 21.36 -23.40
CA ASP A 61 -4.30 20.27 -22.91
C ASP A 61 -3.46 19.03 -22.50
N LYS A 62 -2.49 18.65 -23.36
CA LYS A 62 -1.56 17.57 -23.06
C LYS A 62 -0.69 17.87 -21.84
N ALA A 63 -0.19 19.10 -21.72
CA ALA A 63 0.63 19.51 -20.58
C ALA A 63 -0.19 19.55 -19.28
N TYR A 64 -1.41 20.08 -19.35
CA TYR A 64 -2.33 20.15 -18.23
C TYR A 64 -2.73 18.76 -17.73
N THR A 65 -3.14 17.88 -18.64
CA THR A 65 -3.50 16.48 -18.30
C THR A 65 -2.34 15.73 -17.65
N LYS A 66 -1.11 15.95 -18.15
CA LYS A 66 0.10 15.37 -17.56
C LYS A 66 0.36 15.92 -16.16
N LEU A 67 0.18 17.22 -15.96
CA LEU A 67 0.36 17.86 -14.65
C LEU A 67 -0.68 17.35 -13.64
N GLU A 68 -1.96 17.24 -14.02
CA GLU A 68 -2.99 16.67 -13.17
C GLU A 68 -2.67 15.23 -12.75
N ALA A 69 -2.25 14.39 -13.71
CA ALA A 69 -1.86 13.02 -13.43
C ALA A 69 -0.66 12.96 -12.45
N PHE A 70 0.31 13.87 -12.64
CA PHE A 70 1.47 14.01 -11.76
C PHE A 70 1.05 14.42 -10.34
N ASN A 71 0.25 15.48 -10.21
CA ASN A 71 -0.21 15.97 -8.92
C ASN A 71 -0.99 14.91 -8.16
N LYS A 72 -1.86 14.16 -8.85
CA LYS A 72 -2.64 13.07 -8.24
C LYS A 72 -1.77 11.93 -7.70
N LYS A 73 -0.65 11.65 -8.35
CA LYS A 73 0.25 10.55 -7.99
C LYS A 73 1.33 10.96 -6.98
N PHE A 74 1.70 12.23 -6.97
CA PHE A 74 2.83 12.75 -6.22
C PHE A 74 2.84 12.41 -4.72
N PRO A 75 1.72 12.50 -3.96
CA PRO A 75 1.72 12.14 -2.55
C PRO A 75 2.07 10.69 -2.29
N GLU A 76 1.55 9.77 -3.09
CA GLU A 76 1.86 8.35 -2.97
C GLU A 76 3.32 8.04 -3.35
N ASP A 77 3.83 8.69 -4.39
CA ASP A 77 5.23 8.53 -4.78
C ASP A 77 6.18 9.13 -3.73
N MET A 78 5.78 10.23 -3.09
CA MET A 78 6.53 10.82 -1.97
C MET A 78 6.56 9.90 -0.75
N LYS A 79 5.43 9.33 -0.33
CA LYS A 79 5.37 8.33 0.76
C LYS A 79 6.31 7.15 0.48
N LYS A 80 6.28 6.62 -0.73
CA LYS A 80 7.17 5.53 -1.16
C LYS A 80 8.64 5.94 -1.09
N SER A 81 8.96 7.18 -1.51
CA SER A 81 10.32 7.69 -1.45
C SER A 81 10.83 7.84 -0.01
N ILE A 82 10.00 8.35 0.91
CA ILE A 82 10.32 8.45 2.34
C ILE A 82 10.62 7.08 2.93
N LEU A 83 9.75 6.09 2.68
CA LEU A 83 9.97 4.73 3.16
C LEU A 83 11.22 4.10 2.54
N GLN A 84 11.50 4.34 1.26
CA GLN A 84 12.71 3.85 0.61
C GLN A 84 13.98 4.47 1.19
N MET A 85 13.97 5.78 1.45
CA MET A 85 15.10 6.46 2.12
C MET A 85 15.31 5.91 3.53
N ALA A 86 14.23 5.63 4.26
CA ALA A 86 14.29 5.00 5.58
C ALA A 86 14.99 3.63 5.52
N MET A 87 14.62 2.78 4.55
CA MET A 87 15.22 1.44 4.38
C MET A 87 16.70 1.49 4.02
N GLN A 88 17.17 2.57 3.42
CA GLN A 88 18.57 2.75 3.02
C GLN A 88 19.42 3.50 4.05
N GLY A 89 18.86 3.84 5.22
CA GLY A 89 19.56 4.62 6.24
C GLY A 89 19.84 6.08 5.83
N LYS A 90 19.03 6.63 4.90
CA LYS A 90 19.20 8.00 4.35
C LYS A 90 18.17 9.00 4.87
N LEU A 91 17.24 8.58 5.74
CA LEU A 91 16.17 9.44 6.24
C LEU A 91 16.60 10.27 7.46
N VAL A 92 17.50 9.74 8.27
CA VAL A 92 18.07 10.39 9.44
C VAL A 92 19.59 10.32 9.39
N GLU A 93 20.25 11.20 10.14
CA GLU A 93 21.70 11.20 10.27
C GLU A 93 22.19 9.94 11.01
N GLN A 94 23.29 9.35 10.54
CA GLN A 94 23.95 8.24 11.22
C GLN A 94 24.67 8.74 12.46
N ARG A 95 24.54 8.06 13.58
CA ARG A 95 25.11 8.43 14.87
C ARG A 95 25.99 7.31 15.42
N PRO A 96 27.33 7.47 15.41
CA PRO A 96 28.24 6.43 15.89
C PRO A 96 28.01 6.02 17.36
N GLU A 97 27.51 6.94 18.18
CA GLU A 97 27.20 6.68 19.60
C GLU A 97 26.03 5.69 19.81
N GLU A 98 25.21 5.45 18.80
CA GLU A 98 24.13 4.46 18.86
C GLU A 98 24.62 3.02 18.60
N GLY A 99 25.92 2.86 18.28
CA GLY A 99 26.56 1.56 18.09
C GLY A 99 26.18 0.86 16.79
N THR A 100 26.16 -0.47 16.83
CA THR A 100 25.81 -1.32 15.66
C THR A 100 24.60 -2.19 15.96
N ALA A 101 23.99 -2.71 14.90
CA ALA A 101 22.87 -3.64 14.99
C ALA A 101 23.25 -5.02 15.55
N ASP A 102 24.54 -5.35 15.63
CA ASP A 102 25.00 -6.68 16.06
C ASP A 102 24.53 -7.02 17.47
N GLY A 103 24.69 -6.09 18.43
CA GLY A 103 24.26 -6.31 19.81
C GLY A 103 22.75 -6.55 19.93
N LEU A 104 21.93 -5.77 19.18
CA LEU A 104 20.48 -5.99 19.13
C LEU A 104 20.13 -7.35 18.51
N TYR A 105 20.79 -7.72 17.43
CA TYR A 105 20.57 -9.00 16.75
C TYR A 105 20.93 -10.18 17.67
N GLU A 106 22.08 -10.14 18.31
CA GLU A 106 22.53 -11.18 19.27
C GLU A 106 21.54 -11.32 20.42
N GLN A 107 21.05 -10.21 20.97
CA GLN A 107 20.03 -10.24 22.02
C GLN A 107 18.76 -10.93 21.53
N ILE A 108 18.23 -10.56 20.34
CA ILE A 108 17.01 -11.16 19.77
C ILE A 108 17.20 -12.67 19.53
N VAL A 109 18.35 -13.08 19.00
CA VAL A 109 18.67 -14.50 18.78
C VAL A 109 18.75 -15.27 20.10
N ALA A 110 19.37 -14.69 21.14
CA ALA A 110 19.45 -15.29 22.48
C ALA A 110 18.06 -15.43 23.12
N GLU A 111 17.23 -14.39 23.06
CA GLU A 111 15.86 -14.43 23.56
C GLU A 111 15.02 -15.49 22.83
N LYS A 112 15.14 -15.57 21.49
CA LYS A 112 14.47 -16.60 20.68
C LYS A 112 14.92 -17.99 21.06
N ALA A 113 16.22 -18.22 21.27
CA ALA A 113 16.74 -19.50 21.73
C ALA A 113 16.20 -19.89 23.11
N GLN A 114 16.04 -18.92 24.02
CA GLN A 114 15.44 -19.16 25.32
C GLN A 114 13.96 -19.54 25.21
N LEU A 115 13.18 -18.86 24.34
CA LEU A 115 11.77 -19.20 24.08
C LEU A 115 11.62 -20.63 23.52
N ILE A 116 12.56 -21.06 22.68
CA ILE A 116 12.60 -22.46 22.17
C ILE A 116 12.89 -23.43 23.31
N LYS A 117 13.88 -23.13 24.16
CA LYS A 117 14.25 -23.96 25.32
C LYS A 117 13.12 -24.10 26.33
N ASP A 118 12.38 -23.01 26.54
CA ASP A 118 11.20 -22.98 27.43
C ASP A 118 9.98 -23.70 26.82
N GLY A 119 10.06 -24.17 25.57
CA GLY A 119 8.94 -24.83 24.87
C GLY A 119 7.81 -23.87 24.47
N LYS A 120 8.03 -22.54 24.54
CA LYS A 120 7.03 -21.53 24.15
C LYS A 120 6.87 -21.42 22.65
N ILE A 121 7.95 -21.63 21.90
CA ILE A 121 7.95 -21.68 20.44
C ILE A 121 8.63 -22.96 19.96
N LYS A 122 8.22 -23.45 18.76
CA LYS A 122 8.81 -24.64 18.16
C LYS A 122 10.17 -24.33 17.55
N LYS A 123 11.12 -25.24 17.70
CA LYS A 123 12.38 -25.18 16.96
C LYS A 123 12.10 -25.41 15.49
N GLU A 124 12.50 -24.48 14.65
CA GLU A 124 12.44 -24.57 13.20
C GLU A 124 13.79 -25.01 12.61
N LYS A 125 13.80 -25.44 11.35
CA LYS A 125 15.06 -25.70 10.64
C LYS A 125 15.77 -24.37 10.42
N PRO A 126 17.10 -24.33 10.56
CA PRO A 126 17.88 -23.12 10.22
C PRO A 126 17.60 -22.72 8.77
N LEU A 127 17.43 -21.43 8.54
CA LEU A 127 17.36 -20.89 7.19
C LEU A 127 18.79 -20.83 6.60
N PRO A 128 18.95 -20.89 5.27
CA PRO A 128 20.24 -20.70 4.61
C PRO A 128 20.88 -19.37 5.02
N GLU A 129 22.20 -19.27 4.98
CA GLU A 129 22.90 -18.00 5.13
C GLU A 129 22.51 -17.03 4.00
N ILE A 130 22.67 -15.73 4.26
CA ILE A 130 22.41 -14.68 3.27
C ILE A 130 23.60 -14.64 2.32
N ALA A 131 23.38 -14.89 1.04
CA ALA A 131 24.42 -14.77 0.02
C ALA A 131 24.56 -13.30 -0.42
N GLU A 132 25.74 -12.89 -0.87
CA GLU A 132 26.02 -11.51 -1.28
C GLU A 132 25.13 -11.04 -2.44
N ASP A 133 24.78 -11.94 -3.36
CA ASP A 133 23.91 -11.68 -4.51
C ASP A 133 22.41 -11.55 -4.14
N GLU A 134 22.04 -11.95 -2.92
CA GLU A 134 20.68 -11.73 -2.37
C GLU A 134 20.50 -10.33 -1.81
N ILE A 135 21.57 -9.58 -1.54
CA ILE A 135 21.53 -8.24 -0.93
C ILE A 135 20.96 -7.23 -1.95
N PRO A 136 19.80 -6.61 -1.67
CA PRO A 136 19.10 -5.80 -2.68
C PRO A 136 19.68 -4.40 -2.89
N PHE A 137 20.36 -3.85 -1.87
CA PHE A 137 20.97 -2.52 -1.89
C PHE A 137 21.95 -2.34 -0.71
N GLU A 138 22.77 -1.32 -0.79
CA GLU A 138 23.71 -0.96 0.28
C GLU A 138 22.98 -0.32 1.46
N ILE A 139 23.44 -0.64 2.67
CA ILE A 139 22.99 -0.08 3.95
C ILE A 139 24.18 0.48 4.74
N PRO A 140 23.98 1.36 5.73
CA PRO A 140 25.06 1.82 6.60
C PRO A 140 25.83 0.67 7.24
N SER A 141 27.13 0.86 7.47
CA SER A 141 27.99 -0.19 8.07
C SER A 141 27.60 -0.55 9.53
N SER A 142 26.87 0.34 10.21
CA SER A 142 26.28 0.09 11.54
C SER A 142 25.05 -0.84 11.49
N TRP A 143 24.48 -1.08 10.30
CA TRP A 143 23.31 -1.92 10.11
C TRP A 143 23.69 -3.35 9.73
N LYS A 144 22.71 -4.26 9.83
CA LYS A 144 22.87 -5.67 9.48
C LYS A 144 21.71 -6.16 8.63
N TRP A 145 22.00 -6.92 7.56
CA TRP A 145 20.97 -7.69 6.86
C TRP A 145 20.66 -8.95 7.66
N VAL A 146 19.36 -9.17 7.95
CA VAL A 146 18.86 -10.35 8.67
C VAL A 146 17.62 -10.90 7.99
N LYS A 147 17.25 -12.14 8.23
CA LYS A 147 15.98 -12.69 7.77
C LYS A 147 14.85 -12.31 8.73
N LEU A 148 13.66 -12.03 8.18
CA LEU A 148 12.52 -11.67 9.02
C LEU A 148 12.22 -12.74 10.08
N ASN A 149 12.45 -14.02 9.74
CA ASN A 149 12.29 -15.12 10.68
C ASN A 149 13.18 -14.97 11.91
N ASP A 150 14.38 -14.44 11.78
CA ASP A 150 15.31 -14.31 12.91
C ASP A 150 14.77 -13.34 13.97
N LEU A 151 14.03 -12.34 13.53
CA LEU A 151 13.42 -11.31 14.37
C LEU A 151 12.09 -11.72 15.02
N CYS A 152 11.50 -12.85 14.60
CA CYS A 152 10.13 -13.21 14.96
C CYS A 152 10.05 -14.50 15.77
N GLU A 153 9.16 -14.51 16.80
CA GLU A 153 8.73 -15.73 17.48
C GLU A 153 7.60 -16.45 16.74
N LYS A 154 6.86 -15.71 15.88
CA LYS A 154 5.75 -16.26 15.12
C LYS A 154 5.58 -15.56 13.77
N ILE A 155 5.51 -16.36 12.72
CA ILE A 155 5.02 -15.97 11.39
C ILE A 155 4.07 -17.07 10.94
N GLY A 156 2.77 -16.75 10.83
CA GLY A 156 1.78 -17.76 10.48
C GLY A 156 0.40 -17.18 10.20
N SER A 157 -0.28 -17.75 9.21
CA SER A 157 -1.65 -17.38 8.85
C SER A 157 -2.68 -17.94 9.84
N GLY A 158 -3.85 -17.31 9.88
CA GLY A 158 -4.99 -17.83 10.59
C GLY A 158 -5.67 -19.00 9.89
N SER A 159 -6.82 -19.37 10.42
CA SER A 159 -7.68 -20.37 9.78
C SER A 159 -9.15 -20.03 10.00
N THR A 160 -9.95 -20.15 8.96
CA THR A 160 -11.41 -20.01 9.09
C THR A 160 -11.98 -21.31 9.64
N PRO A 161 -12.75 -21.25 10.73
CA PRO A 161 -13.46 -22.43 11.24
C PRO A 161 -14.48 -22.95 10.20
N SER A 162 -14.75 -24.25 10.22
CA SER A 162 -15.77 -24.88 9.38
C SER A 162 -17.17 -24.42 9.76
N GLY A 163 -18.11 -24.31 8.81
CA GLY A 163 -19.51 -23.95 9.06
C GLY A 163 -20.00 -22.69 8.30
N GLY A 164 -19.14 -22.07 7.49
CA GLY A 164 -19.50 -20.93 6.66
C GLY A 164 -19.98 -19.72 7.45
N ARG A 165 -21.07 -19.06 7.01
CA ARG A 165 -21.61 -17.87 7.68
C ARG A 165 -22.27 -18.17 9.03
N ASN A 166 -22.67 -19.40 9.26
CA ASN A 166 -23.45 -19.80 10.45
C ASN A 166 -22.61 -19.81 11.75
N ILE A 167 -21.29 -19.78 11.64
CA ILE A 167 -20.39 -19.73 12.81
C ILE A 167 -20.23 -18.32 13.36
N TYR A 168 -20.59 -17.30 12.58
CA TYR A 168 -20.44 -15.90 12.99
C TYR A 168 -21.57 -15.49 13.93
N LYS A 169 -21.20 -14.76 14.98
CA LYS A 169 -22.08 -14.26 16.03
C LYS A 169 -22.01 -12.73 16.08
N GLU A 170 -22.92 -12.11 16.80
CA GLU A 170 -22.94 -10.67 17.05
C GLU A 170 -21.96 -10.27 18.16
N GLU A 171 -21.59 -11.21 19.05
CA GLU A 171 -20.65 -11.02 20.15
C GLU A 171 -19.79 -12.26 20.40
N GLY A 172 -18.66 -12.09 21.10
CA GLY A 172 -17.69 -13.13 21.40
C GLY A 172 -16.27 -12.71 21.05
N ILE A 173 -15.44 -13.65 20.59
CA ILE A 173 -14.06 -13.37 20.15
C ILE A 173 -14.09 -12.67 18.78
N LYS A 174 -13.48 -11.49 18.68
CA LYS A 174 -13.34 -10.77 17.41
C LYS A 174 -12.66 -11.66 16.36
N PHE A 175 -13.24 -11.71 15.16
CA PHE A 175 -12.67 -12.47 14.05
C PHE A 175 -12.30 -11.53 12.92
N LEU A 176 -11.00 -11.19 12.85
CA LEU A 176 -10.46 -10.27 11.86
C LEU A 176 -10.24 -10.98 10.51
N ARG A 177 -10.67 -10.32 9.46
CA ARG A 177 -10.51 -10.77 8.07
C ARG A 177 -9.70 -9.72 7.30
N SER A 178 -9.23 -10.06 6.11
CA SER A 178 -8.43 -9.14 5.28
C SER A 178 -9.09 -7.77 5.06
N GLN A 179 -10.42 -7.70 5.07
CA GLN A 179 -11.18 -6.45 4.96
C GLN A 179 -11.07 -5.53 6.20
N ASN A 180 -10.59 -6.05 7.33
CA ASN A 180 -10.42 -5.30 8.57
C ASN A 180 -9.00 -4.72 8.72
N VAL A 181 -8.02 -5.16 7.90
CA VAL A 181 -6.62 -4.77 7.97
C VAL A 181 -6.31 -3.68 6.95
N TYR A 182 -5.83 -2.53 7.43
CA TYR A 182 -5.38 -1.39 6.61
C TYR A 182 -4.03 -0.89 7.13
N ASN A 183 -3.28 -0.15 6.32
CA ASN A 183 -1.95 0.33 6.70
C ASN A 183 -1.98 1.38 7.83
N ASP A 184 -3.11 2.03 8.00
CA ASP A 184 -3.34 3.09 8.98
C ASP A 184 -4.17 2.66 10.19
N GLY A 185 -4.55 1.36 10.28
CA GLY A 185 -5.28 0.84 11.44
C GLY A 185 -6.20 -0.34 11.13
N ILE A 186 -6.83 -0.85 12.17
CA ILE A 186 -7.84 -1.90 12.10
C ILE A 186 -9.22 -1.25 11.89
N ARG A 187 -9.98 -1.72 10.91
CA ARG A 187 -11.37 -1.29 10.67
C ARG A 187 -12.32 -2.28 11.33
N TYR A 188 -13.16 -1.78 12.22
CA TYR A 188 -14.14 -2.60 12.96
C TYR A 188 -15.48 -2.69 12.24
N GLU A 189 -15.69 -1.90 11.19
CA GLU A 189 -16.90 -1.98 10.37
C GLU A 189 -17.03 -3.38 9.74
N GLY A 190 -18.19 -3.99 9.91
CA GLY A 190 -18.46 -5.34 9.43
C GLY A 190 -17.63 -6.44 10.10
N ILE A 191 -17.07 -6.18 11.30
CA ILE A 191 -16.43 -7.21 12.10
C ILE A 191 -17.44 -8.30 12.46
N VAL A 192 -16.96 -9.52 12.54
CA VAL A 192 -17.75 -10.67 12.99
C VAL A 192 -17.07 -11.29 14.21
N TYR A 193 -17.81 -12.07 14.95
CA TYR A 193 -17.32 -12.72 16.18
C TYR A 193 -17.44 -14.23 16.02
N ILE A 194 -16.65 -14.96 16.78
CA ILE A 194 -16.71 -16.43 16.89
C ILE A 194 -16.83 -16.82 18.36
N SER A 195 -17.34 -18.03 18.62
CA SER A 195 -17.37 -18.57 20.00
C SER A 195 -15.95 -18.92 20.48
N GLU A 196 -15.76 -18.94 21.79
CA GLU A 196 -14.48 -19.33 22.42
C GLU A 196 -13.99 -20.72 21.99
N GLU A 197 -14.91 -21.66 21.78
CA GLU A 197 -14.60 -23.01 21.31
C GLU A 197 -13.92 -23.04 19.95
N LEU A 198 -14.22 -22.03 19.10
CA LEU A 198 -13.64 -21.86 17.78
C LEU A 198 -12.34 -21.04 17.80
N ASN A 199 -11.93 -20.53 18.97
CA ASN A 199 -10.73 -19.71 19.13
C ASN A 199 -9.46 -20.56 19.06
N LYS A 200 -8.98 -20.85 17.87
CA LYS A 200 -7.78 -21.67 17.63
C LYS A 200 -6.52 -20.95 18.13
N LYS A 201 -5.77 -21.57 19.04
CA LYS A 201 -4.53 -21.05 19.64
C LYS A 201 -3.52 -20.56 18.61
N GLY A 202 -3.41 -21.22 17.45
CA GLY A 202 -2.50 -20.84 16.38
C GLY A 202 -2.85 -19.55 15.64
N SER A 203 -4.07 -19.05 15.79
CA SER A 203 -4.58 -17.86 15.08
C SER A 203 -4.93 -16.69 16.02
N ILE A 204 -4.54 -16.79 17.29
CA ILE A 204 -4.81 -15.75 18.30
C ILE A 204 -3.90 -14.55 18.06
N VAL A 205 -4.53 -13.39 17.85
CA VAL A 205 -3.92 -12.07 17.79
C VAL A 205 -3.76 -11.52 19.19
N LYS A 206 -2.63 -10.90 19.45
CA LYS A 206 -2.31 -10.19 20.69
C LYS A 206 -2.00 -8.73 20.38
N ALA A 207 -2.11 -7.88 21.39
CA ALA A 207 -1.56 -6.54 21.33
C ALA A 207 -0.10 -6.56 20.84
N LYS A 208 0.28 -5.57 20.05
CA LYS A 208 1.61 -5.40 19.45
C LYS A 208 1.98 -6.39 18.33
N ASP A 209 1.09 -7.31 17.96
CA ASP A 209 1.28 -8.11 16.75
C ASP A 209 1.25 -7.22 15.50
N ILE A 210 1.87 -7.72 14.43
CA ILE A 210 1.72 -7.15 13.10
C ILE A 210 0.83 -8.09 12.30
N LEU A 211 -0.22 -7.54 11.67
CA LEU A 211 -1.12 -8.28 10.79
C LEU A 211 -0.84 -7.91 9.34
N LEU A 212 -0.66 -8.90 8.50
CA LEU A 212 -0.37 -8.75 7.07
C LEU A 212 -1.41 -9.50 6.23
N ASN A 213 -2.06 -8.82 5.29
CA ASN A 213 -2.89 -9.48 4.28
C ASN A 213 -2.02 -10.19 3.24
N ILE A 214 -2.28 -11.47 3.03
CA ILE A 214 -1.41 -12.36 2.22
C ILE A 214 -2.08 -12.86 0.94
N THR A 215 -3.33 -12.48 0.66
CA THR A 215 -4.06 -12.91 -0.54
C THR A 215 -5.04 -11.86 -1.03
N GLY A 216 -5.42 -11.97 -2.30
CA GLY A 216 -6.49 -11.16 -2.92
C GLY A 216 -6.10 -9.70 -3.17
N GLY A 217 -7.08 -8.87 -3.49
CA GLY A 217 -6.88 -7.45 -3.85
C GLY A 217 -6.37 -6.55 -2.73
N SER A 218 -6.34 -7.05 -1.49
CA SER A 218 -5.80 -6.33 -0.32
C SER A 218 -4.43 -6.85 0.14
N ILE A 219 -3.80 -7.71 -0.65
CA ILE A 219 -2.47 -8.25 -0.32
C ILE A 219 -1.47 -7.11 -0.07
N GLY A 220 -0.59 -7.31 0.91
CA GLY A 220 0.41 -6.32 1.28
C GLY A 220 -0.09 -5.26 2.28
N ARG A 221 -1.40 -5.13 2.55
CA ARG A 221 -1.87 -4.28 3.64
C ARG A 221 -1.40 -4.84 4.98
N CYS A 222 -0.87 -3.96 5.82
CA CYS A 222 -0.20 -4.32 7.05
C CYS A 222 -0.54 -3.32 8.16
N VAL A 223 -0.73 -3.82 9.39
CA VAL A 223 -1.02 -2.98 10.55
C VAL A 223 -0.33 -3.50 11.80
N VAL A 224 0.10 -2.60 12.67
CA VAL A 224 0.48 -2.92 14.05
C VAL A 224 -0.77 -2.92 14.90
N VAL A 225 -1.00 -4.00 15.63
CA VAL A 225 -2.11 -4.12 16.57
C VAL A 225 -1.88 -3.20 17.77
N PRO A 226 -2.84 -2.35 18.15
CA PRO A 226 -2.70 -1.41 19.27
C PRO A 226 -2.31 -2.09 20.59
N ASP A 227 -1.67 -1.32 21.47
CA ASP A 227 -1.16 -1.81 22.75
C ASP A 227 -2.30 -2.17 23.74
N ASP A 228 -3.45 -1.52 23.61
CA ASP A 228 -4.68 -1.74 24.38
C ASP A 228 -5.65 -2.73 23.72
N PHE A 229 -5.20 -3.41 22.65
CA PHE A 229 -6.05 -4.32 21.90
C PHE A 229 -6.39 -5.58 22.71
N ASP A 230 -7.66 -5.90 22.71
CA ASP A 230 -8.21 -7.12 23.24
C ASP A 230 -7.86 -8.34 22.35
N ILE A 231 -8.32 -9.52 22.75
CA ILE A 231 -8.08 -10.75 22.00
C ILE A 231 -8.90 -10.80 20.70
N ALA A 232 -8.30 -11.33 19.65
CA ALA A 232 -8.98 -11.64 18.39
C ALA A 232 -8.42 -12.93 17.79
N ASN A 233 -9.11 -13.41 16.76
CA ASN A 233 -8.63 -14.48 15.89
C ASN A 233 -8.64 -13.97 14.43
N ILE A 234 -7.89 -14.61 13.54
CA ILE A 234 -7.78 -14.22 12.13
C ILE A 234 -8.11 -15.38 11.19
N ASN A 235 -8.55 -15.03 9.98
CA ASN A 235 -8.77 -16.00 8.92
C ASN A 235 -7.46 -16.38 8.19
N GLN A 236 -7.54 -17.32 7.24
CA GLN A 236 -6.41 -17.80 6.43
C GLN A 236 -5.82 -16.74 5.48
N HIS A 237 -6.48 -15.60 5.29
CA HIS A 237 -6.04 -14.52 4.41
C HIS A 237 -5.22 -13.44 5.12
N VAL A 238 -5.09 -13.57 6.45
CA VAL A 238 -4.29 -12.69 7.29
C VAL A 238 -3.20 -13.49 7.98
N MET A 239 -2.01 -12.93 8.06
CA MET A 239 -0.84 -13.50 8.74
C MET A 239 -0.49 -12.68 9.96
N ILE A 240 -0.17 -13.36 11.06
CA ILE A 240 0.43 -12.77 12.25
C ILE A 240 1.93 -12.80 12.09
N ILE A 241 2.57 -11.66 12.31
CA ILE A 241 4.00 -11.50 12.47
C ILE A 241 4.21 -10.95 13.88
N ARG A 242 4.85 -11.72 14.75
CA ARG A 242 5.11 -11.36 16.15
C ARG A 242 6.61 -11.35 16.38
N GLY A 243 7.16 -10.19 16.68
CA GLY A 243 8.56 -10.03 17.01
C GLY A 243 8.93 -10.70 18.33
N VAL A 244 10.16 -11.18 18.44
CA VAL A 244 10.76 -11.60 19.73
C VAL A 244 10.92 -10.35 20.60
N ASN A 245 11.51 -9.29 20.05
CA ASN A 245 11.55 -7.98 20.68
C ASN A 245 10.42 -7.11 20.13
N LEU A 246 9.52 -6.66 20.99
CA LEU A 246 8.34 -5.89 20.59
C LEU A 246 8.64 -4.42 20.27
N ASP A 247 9.81 -3.90 20.66
CA ASP A 247 10.18 -2.51 20.40
C ASP A 247 10.49 -2.26 18.93
N ILE A 248 10.87 -3.30 18.18
CA ILE A 248 11.15 -3.20 16.74
C ILE A 248 9.90 -3.34 15.87
N ARG A 249 8.69 -3.47 16.44
CA ARG A 249 7.44 -3.74 15.69
C ARG A 249 7.11 -2.67 14.64
N PHE A 250 7.29 -1.40 14.98
CA PHE A 250 7.04 -0.29 14.05
C PHE A 250 8.08 -0.25 12.93
N TRP A 251 9.33 -0.62 13.22
CA TRP A 251 10.34 -0.79 12.21
C TRP A 251 9.97 -1.89 11.22
N ILE A 252 9.61 -3.08 11.71
CA ILE A 252 9.17 -4.20 10.87
C ILE A 252 7.94 -3.80 10.04
N HIS A 253 6.98 -3.11 10.63
CA HIS A 253 5.79 -2.62 9.92
C HIS A 253 6.18 -1.69 8.76
N ASN A 254 7.00 -0.66 9.01
CA ASN A 254 7.44 0.28 7.99
C ASN A 254 8.21 -0.40 6.85
N ILE A 255 9.02 -1.42 7.16
CA ILE A 255 9.68 -2.25 6.14
C ILE A 255 8.65 -2.98 5.30
N ILE A 256 7.67 -3.63 5.92
CA ILE A 256 6.65 -4.42 5.20
C ILE A 256 5.85 -3.54 4.24
N ILE A 257 5.50 -2.32 4.62
CA ILE A 257 4.78 -1.38 3.75
C ILE A 257 5.68 -0.62 2.77
N SER A 258 7.00 -0.76 2.87
CA SER A 258 7.96 -0.10 1.96
C SER A 258 7.88 -0.64 0.53
N PRO A 259 8.26 0.17 -0.49
CA PRO A 259 8.31 -0.29 -1.88
C PRO A 259 9.16 -1.55 -2.06
N TYR A 260 10.23 -1.70 -1.29
CA TYR A 260 11.12 -2.85 -1.33
C TYR A 260 10.39 -4.17 -1.04
N ILE A 261 9.68 -4.26 0.09
CA ILE A 261 8.95 -5.49 0.44
C ILE A 261 7.66 -5.61 -0.35
N GLN A 262 6.96 -4.50 -0.63
CA GLN A 262 5.74 -4.54 -1.44
C GLN A 262 6.00 -5.09 -2.85
N SER A 263 7.13 -4.75 -3.50
CA SER A 263 7.49 -5.35 -4.78
C SER A 263 7.68 -6.87 -4.66
N LYS A 264 8.40 -7.35 -3.64
CA LYS A 264 8.59 -8.80 -3.40
C LYS A 264 7.26 -9.53 -3.13
N ILE A 265 6.32 -8.89 -2.44
CA ILE A 265 4.97 -9.44 -2.21
C ILE A 265 4.21 -9.55 -3.53
N MET A 266 4.30 -8.52 -4.38
CA MET A 266 3.62 -8.50 -5.68
C MET A 266 4.24 -9.50 -6.68
N ASP A 267 5.55 -9.68 -6.68
CA ASP A 267 6.24 -10.65 -7.55
C ASP A 267 5.76 -12.08 -7.30
N VAL A 268 5.38 -12.41 -6.07
CA VAL A 268 4.77 -13.70 -5.73
C VAL A 268 3.41 -13.90 -6.41
N GLN A 269 2.66 -12.82 -6.70
CA GLN A 269 1.34 -12.88 -7.36
C GLN A 269 1.39 -12.98 -8.89
N VAL A 270 2.47 -12.51 -9.50
CA VAL A 270 2.62 -12.47 -10.98
C VAL A 270 2.98 -13.85 -11.54
N GLY A 271 3.37 -14.80 -10.70
CA GLY A 271 3.65 -16.20 -11.11
C GLY A 271 2.40 -16.95 -11.59
N VAL A 272 2.63 -18.05 -12.32
CA VAL A 272 1.62 -18.88 -13.02
C VAL A 272 0.49 -19.40 -12.12
N SER A 273 0.65 -19.40 -10.79
CA SER A 273 -0.30 -19.94 -9.81
C SER A 273 -0.88 -18.87 -8.94
N ARG A 274 -1.15 -17.69 -9.12
CA ARG A 274 -1.83 -16.70 -8.21
C ARG A 274 -1.85 -17.15 -6.73
N GLU A 275 -0.74 -17.75 -6.29
CA GLU A 275 -0.58 -18.22 -4.91
C GLU A 275 -0.46 -17.02 -3.99
N GLY A 276 -1.13 -17.08 -2.84
CA GLY A 276 -0.94 -16.09 -1.79
C GLY A 276 0.50 -16.14 -1.24
N LEU A 277 0.91 -15.09 -0.54
CA LEU A 277 2.19 -15.06 0.14
C LEU A 277 2.22 -16.12 1.25
N SER A 278 3.07 -17.13 1.11
CA SER A 278 3.24 -18.17 2.15
C SER A 278 4.12 -17.68 3.30
N ALA A 279 3.90 -18.26 4.49
CA ALA A 279 4.76 -17.98 5.66
C ALA A 279 6.22 -18.32 5.38
N GLU A 280 6.48 -19.40 4.62
CA GLU A 280 7.83 -19.83 4.25
C GLU A 280 8.57 -18.77 3.42
N LYS A 281 7.89 -18.19 2.43
CA LYS A 281 8.46 -17.09 1.62
C LYS A 281 8.73 -15.86 2.48
N LEU A 282 7.76 -15.47 3.32
CA LEU A 282 7.87 -14.28 4.17
C LEU A 282 9.02 -14.41 5.19
N LYS A 283 9.23 -15.58 5.77
CA LYS A 283 10.33 -15.89 6.70
C LYS A 283 11.71 -15.59 6.10
N ASN A 284 11.87 -15.77 4.81
CA ASN A 284 13.12 -15.56 4.08
C ASN A 284 13.31 -14.11 3.60
N PHE A 285 12.36 -13.20 3.80
CA PHE A 285 12.56 -11.82 3.41
C PHE A 285 13.71 -11.18 4.19
N LEU A 286 14.61 -10.53 3.45
CA LEU A 286 15.74 -9.80 4.04
C LEU A 286 15.26 -8.46 4.58
N ILE A 287 15.68 -8.18 5.81
CA ILE A 287 15.30 -6.99 6.57
C ILE A 287 16.57 -6.25 6.93
N PRO A 288 16.71 -4.97 6.56
CA PRO A 288 17.82 -4.15 7.07
C PRO A 288 17.52 -3.81 8.53
N LEU A 289 18.42 -4.14 9.43
CA LEU A 289 18.29 -3.94 10.87
C LEU A 289 19.22 -2.82 11.34
N PRO A 290 18.72 -1.63 11.69
CA PRO A 290 19.47 -0.57 12.35
C PRO A 290 19.70 -0.86 13.85
N PRO A 291 20.62 -0.13 14.52
CA PRO A 291 20.62 -0.01 15.98
C PRO A 291 19.24 0.44 16.50
N LEU A 292 18.85 0.01 17.69
CA LEU A 292 17.48 0.24 18.21
C LEU A 292 17.12 1.73 18.32
N GLU A 293 18.04 2.57 18.78
CA GLU A 293 17.77 4.01 18.92
C GLU A 293 17.63 4.69 17.56
N GLU A 294 18.39 4.27 16.56
CA GLU A 294 18.23 4.75 15.20
C GLU A 294 16.88 4.33 14.61
N GLN A 295 16.41 3.08 14.86
CA GLN A 295 15.06 2.64 14.46
C GLN A 295 13.99 3.57 15.01
N LYS A 296 14.06 3.95 16.29
CA LYS A 296 13.11 4.86 16.92
C LYS A 296 13.10 6.24 16.25
N ARG A 297 14.28 6.79 15.93
CA ARG A 297 14.39 8.07 15.22
C ARG A 297 13.84 8.01 13.80
N ILE A 298 14.12 6.93 13.08
CA ILE A 298 13.58 6.71 11.73
C ILE A 298 12.07 6.61 11.78
N VAL A 299 11.50 5.80 12.68
CA VAL A 299 10.06 5.64 12.86
C VAL A 299 9.39 6.99 13.18
N ALA A 300 9.93 7.73 14.15
CA ALA A 300 9.42 9.05 14.49
C ALA A 300 9.47 10.03 13.29
N LYS A 301 10.53 9.97 12.47
CA LYS A 301 10.64 10.81 11.27
C LYS A 301 9.66 10.41 10.18
N ILE A 302 9.39 9.12 10.01
CA ILE A 302 8.33 8.63 9.10
C ILE A 302 6.96 9.14 9.56
N GLU A 303 6.63 9.01 10.85
CA GLU A 303 5.37 9.47 11.43
C GLU A 303 5.20 11.00 11.34
N GLU A 304 6.29 11.76 11.42
CA GLU A 304 6.29 13.21 11.17
C GLU A 304 5.99 13.55 9.70
N LEU A 305 6.62 12.84 8.75
CA LEU A 305 6.61 13.23 7.33
C LEU A 305 5.40 12.70 6.55
N LEU A 306 4.91 11.49 6.84
CA LEU A 306 3.81 10.90 6.06
C LEU A 306 2.53 11.73 6.05
N PRO A 307 2.09 12.37 7.16
CA PRO A 307 0.90 13.23 7.16
C PRO A 307 1.02 14.44 6.23
N TYR A 308 2.23 14.99 6.03
CA TYR A 308 2.42 16.10 5.09
C TYR A 308 2.18 15.69 3.64
N CYS A 309 2.46 14.42 3.30
CA CYS A 309 2.19 13.92 1.96
C CYS A 309 0.68 13.98 1.62
N ASP A 310 -0.19 13.73 2.60
CA ASP A 310 -1.65 13.78 2.41
C ASP A 310 -2.19 15.21 2.25
N GLN A 311 -1.43 16.22 2.67
CA GLN A 311 -1.78 17.64 2.54
C GLN A 311 -1.37 18.26 1.21
N LEU A 312 -0.56 17.55 0.40
CA LEU A 312 -0.05 18.04 -0.89
C LEU A 312 -1.11 18.08 -2.00
N ILE A 313 -2.28 17.48 -1.78
CA ILE A 313 -3.44 17.60 -2.68
C ILE A 313 -4.51 18.42 -1.98
N LYS A 314 -4.68 19.63 -2.43
CA LYS A 314 -5.89 20.43 -2.18
C LYS A 314 -6.58 20.71 -3.49
#